data_b59f1b48ce589a8bf815a0caeae35788
#
_entry.id   b59f1b48ce589a8bf815a0caeae35788
#
_cell.length_a   1.000
_cell.length_b   1.000
_cell.length_c   1.000
_cell.angle_alpha   90.00
_cell.angle_beta   90.00
_cell.angle_gamma   90.00
#
_symmetry.space_group_name_H-M   'P 1'
#
loop_
_entity.id
_entity.type
_entity.pdbx_description
1 polymer ?
#
loop_
_entity_poly.entity_id
_entity_poly.type
_entity_poly.pdbx_seq_one_letter_code
_entity_poly.pdbx_strand_id
1 'polypeptide(L)'
;ARIIAANNILNALFMVVGALGAASLLGAGLSMPALFALAALLNALVAIYIYGLVPEFLLRFMAWLLVKAVYRLRSTGLEHIPAEGAAVLVANHVSFADAVVIMGASPRPIRFVMDHRIFQTPLLGFIFRHCGAIPIAPAREDPAMMEAAFAEVSKALANGDLVGIFPEGQITRDGALQAFRPGITRILKTNPVPVVPMALSGLWGSYFSRIDGKAMKTPFRRGVFSKIALRVGVPVLAEEAGPAQLRAIVAGLRGECM
;
A
#
# COMPACT_ATOMS: atom_id res chain seq x y z
N ALA A 1 -24.24 16.15 -12.11
CA ALA A 1 -25.41 16.83 -11.51
C ALA A 1 -26.50 15.83 -11.07
N ARG A 2 -27.02 14.96 -11.94
CA ARG A 2 -28.13 14.03 -11.61
C ARG A 2 -27.82 13.06 -10.49
N ILE A 3 -26.60 12.46 -10.45
CA ILE A 3 -26.17 11.51 -9.42
C ILE A 3 -26.09 12.21 -8.06
N ILE A 4 -25.54 13.43 -8.01
CA ILE A 4 -25.43 14.21 -6.78
C ILE A 4 -26.82 14.57 -6.24
N ALA A 5 -27.73 14.99 -7.12
CA ALA A 5 -29.10 15.31 -6.73
C ALA A 5 -29.85 14.08 -6.20
N ALA A 6 -29.75 12.93 -6.87
CA ALA A 6 -30.33 11.68 -6.42
C ALA A 6 -29.79 11.24 -5.04
N ASN A 7 -28.47 11.35 -4.82
CA ASN A 7 -27.84 11.04 -3.55
C ASN A 7 -28.33 11.97 -2.42
N ASN A 8 -28.49 13.28 -2.71
CA ASN A 8 -28.98 14.23 -1.72
C ASN A 8 -30.44 13.97 -1.35
N ILE A 9 -31.29 13.63 -2.32
CA ILE A 9 -32.70 13.27 -2.08
C ILE A 9 -32.78 12.00 -1.21
N LEU A 10 -31.96 10.98 -1.54
CA LEU A 10 -31.93 9.74 -0.76
C LEU A 10 -31.46 9.97 0.66
N ASN A 11 -30.42 10.78 0.86
CA ASN A 11 -29.94 11.15 2.19
C ASN A 11 -31.03 11.88 3.01
N ALA A 12 -31.72 12.85 2.41
CA ALA A 12 -32.81 13.56 3.05
C ALA A 12 -33.94 12.61 3.46
N LEU A 13 -34.32 11.68 2.58
CA LEU A 13 -35.32 10.66 2.87
C LEU A 13 -34.92 9.80 4.08
N PHE A 14 -33.68 9.29 4.10
CA PHE A 14 -33.18 8.48 5.22
C PHE A 14 -33.08 9.27 6.53
N MET A 15 -32.78 10.57 6.49
CA MET A 15 -32.82 11.43 7.67
C MET A 15 -34.24 11.53 8.24
N VAL A 16 -35.26 11.73 7.40
CA VAL A 16 -36.66 11.78 7.83
C VAL A 16 -37.10 10.44 8.41
N VAL A 17 -36.84 9.34 7.71
CA VAL A 17 -37.17 7.99 8.19
C VAL A 17 -36.48 7.68 9.52
N GLY A 18 -35.20 8.03 9.64
CA GLY A 18 -34.44 7.86 10.89
C GLY A 18 -35.01 8.67 12.06
N ALA A 19 -35.38 9.94 11.81
CA ALA A 19 -35.98 10.80 12.83
C ALA A 19 -37.37 10.27 13.31
N LEU A 20 -38.20 9.86 12.35
CA LEU A 20 -39.52 9.25 12.69
C LEU A 20 -39.36 7.93 13.44
N GLY A 21 -38.41 7.08 13.04
CA GLY A 21 -38.09 5.84 13.72
C GLY A 21 -37.61 6.09 15.15
N ALA A 22 -36.71 7.03 15.35
CA ALA A 22 -36.22 7.40 16.68
C ALA A 22 -37.36 7.95 17.58
N ALA A 23 -38.19 8.85 17.02
CA ALA A 23 -39.35 9.39 17.76
C ALA A 23 -40.33 8.28 18.16
N SER A 24 -40.60 7.33 17.27
CA SER A 24 -41.49 6.18 17.55
C SER A 24 -40.95 5.28 18.63
N LEU A 25 -39.64 4.98 18.60
CA LEU A 25 -38.99 4.16 19.62
C LEU A 25 -38.98 4.82 21.00
N LEU A 26 -38.73 6.13 21.04
CA LEU A 26 -38.82 6.91 22.31
C LEU A 26 -40.24 6.99 22.80
N GLY A 27 -41.23 7.17 21.92
CA GLY A 27 -42.67 7.14 22.27
C GLY A 27 -43.12 5.76 22.78
N ALA A 28 -42.50 4.67 22.34
CA ALA A 28 -42.70 3.32 22.84
C ALA A 28 -41.99 3.03 24.17
N GLY A 29 -41.30 4.03 24.75
CA GLY A 29 -40.64 3.90 26.08
C GLY A 29 -39.19 3.49 26.03
N LEU A 30 -38.56 3.48 24.84
CA LEU A 30 -37.11 3.23 24.76
C LEU A 30 -36.35 4.41 25.38
N SER A 31 -35.37 4.12 26.24
CA SER A 31 -34.54 5.19 26.82
C SER A 31 -33.55 5.78 25.82
N MET A 32 -33.16 7.04 26.01
CA MET A 32 -32.15 7.69 25.18
C MET A 32 -30.82 6.88 25.07
N PRO A 33 -30.24 6.36 26.18
CA PRO A 33 -29.04 5.52 26.09
C PRO A 33 -29.25 4.26 25.24
N ALA A 34 -30.44 3.62 25.34
CA ALA A 34 -30.75 2.44 24.55
C ALA A 34 -30.90 2.78 23.04
N LEU A 35 -31.49 3.94 22.73
CA LEU A 35 -31.56 4.42 21.34
C LEU A 35 -30.16 4.64 20.73
N PHE A 36 -29.25 5.28 21.49
CA PHE A 36 -27.87 5.45 21.05
C PHE A 36 -27.13 4.11 20.90
N ALA A 37 -27.35 3.16 21.82
CA ALA A 37 -26.76 1.83 21.73
C ALA A 37 -27.25 1.07 20.48
N LEU A 38 -28.56 1.16 20.19
CA LEU A 38 -29.12 0.58 18.94
C LEU A 38 -28.52 1.21 17.69
N ALA A 39 -28.44 2.53 17.65
CA ALA A 39 -27.83 3.25 16.52
C ALA A 39 -26.35 2.88 16.36
N ALA A 40 -25.58 2.78 17.44
CA ALA A 40 -24.19 2.34 17.44
C ALA A 40 -24.05 0.91 16.92
N LEU A 41 -24.91 -0.01 17.34
CA LEU A 41 -24.92 -1.40 16.86
C LEU A 41 -25.20 -1.47 15.35
N LEU A 42 -26.21 -0.76 14.86
CA LEU A 42 -26.54 -0.72 13.44
C LEU A 42 -25.40 -0.13 12.62
N ASN A 43 -24.79 0.97 13.08
CA ASN A 43 -23.62 1.53 12.42
C ASN A 43 -22.42 0.56 12.39
N ALA A 44 -22.19 -0.17 13.50
CA ALA A 44 -21.13 -1.18 13.55
C ALA A 44 -21.37 -2.32 12.55
N LEU A 45 -22.60 -2.81 12.42
CA LEU A 45 -22.96 -3.84 11.45
C LEU A 45 -22.77 -3.36 10.02
N VAL A 46 -23.19 -2.12 9.70
CA VAL A 46 -22.97 -1.50 8.38
C VAL A 46 -21.48 -1.32 8.11
N ALA A 47 -20.72 -0.87 9.09
CA ALA A 47 -19.27 -0.72 8.96
C ALA A 47 -18.57 -2.07 8.68
N ILE A 48 -18.94 -3.13 9.41
CA ILE A 48 -18.43 -4.49 9.17
C ILE A 48 -18.77 -4.96 7.76
N TYR A 49 -20.01 -4.72 7.31
CA TYR A 49 -20.44 -5.07 5.95
C TYR A 49 -19.64 -4.33 4.88
N ILE A 50 -19.51 -2.98 5.00
CA ILE A 50 -18.76 -2.15 4.04
C ILE A 50 -17.28 -2.56 4.00
N TYR A 51 -16.64 -2.73 5.15
CA TYR A 51 -15.24 -3.14 5.21
C TYR A 51 -15.01 -4.59 4.78
N GLY A 52 -16.04 -5.44 4.85
CA GLY A 52 -16.02 -6.78 4.25
C GLY A 52 -16.03 -6.74 2.72
N LEU A 53 -16.72 -5.75 2.12
CA LEU A 53 -16.76 -5.56 0.66
C LEU A 53 -15.48 -4.93 0.10
N VAL A 54 -14.89 -3.99 0.83
CA VAL A 54 -13.71 -3.22 0.40
C VAL A 54 -12.62 -3.18 1.48
N PRO A 55 -12.07 -4.34 1.84
CA PRO A 55 -11.10 -4.45 2.93
C PRO A 55 -9.82 -3.64 2.70
N GLU A 56 -9.45 -3.43 1.44
CA GLU A 56 -8.25 -2.66 1.07
C GLU A 56 -8.27 -1.22 1.60
N PHE A 57 -9.43 -0.55 1.64
CA PHE A 57 -9.54 0.80 2.19
C PHE A 57 -9.27 0.83 3.68
N LEU A 58 -9.84 -0.13 4.43
CA LEU A 58 -9.59 -0.25 5.86
C LEU A 58 -8.11 -0.55 6.12
N LEU A 59 -7.52 -1.50 5.38
CA LEU A 59 -6.13 -1.88 5.55
C LEU A 59 -5.17 -0.74 5.23
N ARG A 60 -5.45 0.06 4.20
CA ARG A 60 -4.69 1.27 3.87
C ARG A 60 -4.82 2.33 4.96
N PHE A 61 -6.01 2.55 5.47
CA PHE A 61 -6.23 3.47 6.60
C PHE A 61 -5.46 3.01 7.84
N MET A 62 -5.47 1.72 8.15
CA MET A 62 -4.69 1.14 9.24
C MET A 62 -3.18 1.29 9.00
N ALA A 63 -2.70 1.05 7.77
CA ALA A 63 -1.31 1.28 7.39
C ALA A 63 -0.90 2.75 7.57
N TRP A 64 -1.75 3.67 7.11
CA TRP A 64 -1.53 5.11 7.30
C TRP A 64 -1.47 5.49 8.79
N LEU A 65 -2.43 5.00 9.59
CA LEU A 65 -2.46 5.24 11.03
C LEU A 65 -1.21 4.68 11.73
N LEU A 66 -0.83 3.44 11.40
CA LEU A 66 0.37 2.80 11.92
C LEU A 66 1.64 3.59 11.58
N VAL A 67 1.78 3.98 10.32
CA VAL A 67 2.93 4.78 9.87
C VAL A 67 2.99 6.12 10.62
N LYS A 68 1.84 6.80 10.80
CA LYS A 68 1.76 8.06 11.56
C LYS A 68 2.06 7.89 13.04
N ALA A 69 1.63 6.76 13.63
CA ALA A 69 1.84 6.47 15.05
C ALA A 69 3.29 6.05 15.37
N VAL A 70 3.96 5.38 14.42
CA VAL A 70 5.31 4.82 14.64
C VAL A 70 6.41 5.72 14.08
N TYR A 71 6.14 6.41 12.97
CA TYR A 71 7.14 7.18 12.23
C TYR A 71 6.71 8.63 12.00
N ARG A 72 7.69 9.49 11.90
CA ARG A 72 7.53 10.86 11.37
C ARG A 72 7.83 10.84 9.87
N LEU A 73 6.86 10.42 9.08
CA LEU A 73 6.99 10.34 7.63
C LEU A 73 6.92 11.74 7.00
N ARG A 74 7.92 12.05 6.18
CA ARG A 74 7.90 13.17 5.22
C ARG A 74 7.85 12.60 3.83
N SER A 75 6.82 12.93 3.07
CA SER A 75 6.68 12.54 1.67
C SER A 75 6.76 13.76 0.76
N THR A 76 7.44 13.62 -0.37
CA THR A 76 7.56 14.65 -1.42
C THR A 76 7.39 14.00 -2.78
N GLY A 77 6.81 14.73 -3.75
CA GLY A 77 6.60 14.25 -5.11
C GLY A 77 5.45 13.26 -5.26
N LEU A 78 4.53 13.13 -4.28
CA LEU A 78 3.39 12.23 -4.38
C LEU A 78 2.48 12.56 -5.58
N GLU A 79 2.50 13.78 -6.05
CA GLU A 79 1.83 14.26 -7.27
C GLU A 79 2.33 13.58 -8.55
N HIS A 80 3.51 12.97 -8.52
CA HIS A 80 4.04 12.19 -9.64
C HIS A 80 3.40 10.81 -9.78
N ILE A 81 2.67 10.33 -8.74
CA ILE A 81 1.89 9.09 -8.85
C ILE A 81 0.64 9.39 -9.67
N PRO A 82 0.43 8.72 -10.82
CA PRO A 82 -0.73 8.99 -11.66
C PRO A 82 -2.04 8.86 -10.88
N ALA A 83 -2.93 9.85 -11.00
CA ALA A 83 -4.26 9.80 -10.37
C ALA A 83 -5.12 8.68 -10.97
N GLU A 84 -4.92 8.38 -12.26
CA GLU A 84 -5.61 7.33 -13.01
C GLU A 84 -4.63 6.59 -13.91
N GLY A 85 -5.04 5.40 -14.37
CA GLY A 85 -4.23 4.56 -15.25
C GLY A 85 -3.14 3.76 -14.54
N ALA A 86 -2.52 2.89 -15.29
CA ALA A 86 -1.49 1.97 -14.80
C ALA A 86 -0.12 2.66 -14.67
N ALA A 87 0.64 2.24 -13.65
CA ALA A 87 2.06 2.56 -13.54
C ALA A 87 2.79 1.50 -12.70
N VAL A 88 4.10 1.37 -12.93
CA VAL A 88 4.96 0.57 -12.06
C VAL A 88 5.71 1.49 -11.12
N LEU A 89 5.56 1.27 -9.82
CA LEU A 89 6.28 1.99 -8.77
C LEU A 89 7.53 1.18 -8.39
N VAL A 90 8.69 1.82 -8.46
CA VAL A 90 9.99 1.19 -8.22
C VAL A 90 10.66 1.84 -7.03
N ALA A 91 10.96 1.06 -5.97
CA ALA A 91 11.57 1.58 -4.76
C ALA A 91 12.78 0.73 -4.31
N ASN A 92 13.67 1.33 -3.52
CA ASN A 92 14.70 0.61 -2.79
C ASN A 92 14.10 -0.20 -1.63
N HIS A 93 14.80 -1.27 -1.21
CA HIS A 93 14.28 -2.23 -0.21
C HIS A 93 15.21 -2.36 0.99
N VAL A 94 14.91 -1.64 2.07
CA VAL A 94 15.74 -1.56 3.27
C VAL A 94 15.10 -2.18 4.51
N SER A 95 13.77 -2.45 4.46
CA SER A 95 13.00 -2.90 5.61
C SER A 95 11.76 -3.69 5.19
N PHE A 96 11.29 -4.59 6.05
CA PHE A 96 9.97 -5.24 5.86
C PHE A 96 8.79 -4.25 5.95
N ALA A 97 9.01 -3.06 6.50
CA ALA A 97 7.98 -2.02 6.59
C ALA A 97 7.85 -1.17 5.31
N ASP A 98 8.76 -1.31 4.33
CA ASP A 98 8.82 -0.42 3.15
C ASP A 98 7.50 -0.37 2.39
N ALA A 99 6.92 -1.53 2.09
CA ALA A 99 5.64 -1.62 1.38
C ALA A 99 4.50 -0.95 2.18
N VAL A 100 4.47 -1.16 3.50
CA VAL A 100 3.44 -0.57 4.38
C VAL A 100 3.57 0.96 4.42
N VAL A 101 4.80 1.47 4.46
CA VAL A 101 5.08 2.92 4.43
C VAL A 101 4.63 3.53 3.10
N ILE A 102 4.97 2.90 1.98
CA ILE A 102 4.56 3.38 0.65
C ILE A 102 3.04 3.30 0.49
N MET A 103 2.40 2.19 0.89
CA MET A 103 0.93 2.06 0.87
C MET A 103 0.23 3.12 1.71
N GLY A 104 0.75 3.40 2.91
CA GLY A 104 0.20 4.42 3.80
C GLY A 104 0.38 5.86 3.28
N ALA A 105 1.39 6.11 2.44
CA ALA A 105 1.65 7.42 1.83
C ALA A 105 0.93 7.62 0.50
N SER A 106 0.67 6.55 -0.24
CA SER A 106 0.13 6.63 -1.61
C SER A 106 -1.32 7.10 -1.64
N PRO A 107 -1.68 7.99 -2.59
CA PRO A 107 -3.07 8.39 -2.81
C PRO A 107 -3.95 7.28 -3.37
N ARG A 108 -3.35 6.25 -4.01
CA ARG A 108 -4.05 5.13 -4.65
C ARG A 108 -3.58 3.78 -4.08
N PRO A 109 -4.41 2.72 -4.15
CA PRO A 109 -3.99 1.35 -3.88
C PRO A 109 -2.80 0.93 -4.74
N ILE A 110 -1.89 0.16 -4.16
CA ILE A 110 -0.71 -0.39 -4.84
C ILE A 110 -0.70 -1.89 -4.63
N ARG A 111 -0.57 -2.66 -5.71
CA ARG A 111 -0.40 -4.11 -5.67
C ARG A 111 1.09 -4.44 -5.63
N PHE A 112 1.63 -4.70 -4.45
CA PHE A 112 3.04 -5.04 -4.30
C PHE A 112 3.36 -6.46 -4.71
N VAL A 113 4.44 -6.65 -5.48
CA VAL A 113 5.03 -7.96 -5.73
C VAL A 113 5.91 -8.34 -4.54
N MET A 114 5.59 -9.45 -3.86
CA MET A 114 6.19 -9.86 -2.59
C MET A 114 6.57 -11.33 -2.57
N ASP A 115 7.59 -11.68 -1.79
CA ASP A 115 7.99 -13.08 -1.54
C ASP A 115 6.80 -13.91 -1.04
N HIS A 116 6.53 -15.04 -1.68
CA HIS A 116 5.41 -15.92 -1.38
C HIS A 116 5.38 -16.42 0.08
N ARG A 117 6.54 -16.50 0.74
CA ARG A 117 6.64 -16.92 2.15
C ARG A 117 5.93 -15.99 3.11
N ILE A 118 5.79 -14.70 2.76
CA ILE A 118 5.05 -13.72 3.57
C ILE A 118 3.58 -14.11 3.64
N PHE A 119 3.02 -14.68 2.56
CA PHE A 119 1.64 -15.12 2.50
C PHE A 119 1.33 -16.38 3.32
N GLN A 120 2.36 -17.09 3.77
CA GLN A 120 2.22 -18.25 4.66
C GLN A 120 2.07 -17.82 6.13
N THR A 121 2.40 -16.56 6.47
CA THR A 121 2.21 -16.01 7.81
C THR A 121 0.73 -15.66 8.01
N PRO A 122 0.01 -16.22 9.02
CA PRO A 122 -1.45 -16.09 9.11
C PRO A 122 -1.97 -14.66 9.02
N LEU A 123 -1.47 -13.74 9.84
CA LEU A 123 -1.92 -12.36 9.86
C LEU A 123 -1.44 -11.57 8.64
N LEU A 124 -0.14 -11.64 8.31
CA LEU A 124 0.43 -10.91 7.18
C LEU A 124 -0.11 -11.43 5.85
N GLY A 125 -0.23 -12.75 5.71
CA GLY A 125 -0.81 -13.36 4.52
C GLY A 125 -2.26 -12.96 4.29
N PHE A 126 -3.06 -12.83 5.36
CA PHE A 126 -4.42 -12.29 5.27
C PHE A 126 -4.40 -10.84 4.77
N ILE A 127 -3.62 -9.97 5.42
CA ILE A 127 -3.53 -8.54 5.07
C ILE A 127 -3.09 -8.37 3.61
N PHE A 128 -1.97 -8.99 3.21
CA PHE A 128 -1.42 -8.77 1.87
C PHE A 128 -2.29 -9.35 0.76
N ARG A 129 -2.99 -10.49 1.00
CA ARG A 129 -3.99 -10.98 0.04
C ARG A 129 -5.12 -9.97 -0.18
N HIS A 130 -5.64 -9.37 0.89
CA HIS A 130 -6.71 -8.37 0.80
C HIS A 130 -6.25 -7.02 0.25
N CYS A 131 -4.96 -6.70 0.34
CA CYS A 131 -4.35 -5.57 -0.35
C CYS A 131 -4.02 -5.86 -1.83
N GLY A 132 -4.40 -7.02 -2.36
CA GLY A 132 -4.12 -7.41 -3.74
C GLY A 132 -2.64 -7.61 -4.04
N ALA A 133 -1.79 -7.89 -3.04
CA ALA A 133 -0.39 -8.16 -3.25
C ALA A 133 -0.18 -9.44 -4.07
N ILE A 134 0.85 -9.45 -4.90
CA ILE A 134 1.15 -10.51 -5.87
C ILE A 134 2.29 -11.37 -5.33
N PRO A 135 2.06 -12.66 -5.02
CA PRO A 135 3.11 -13.55 -4.55
C PRO A 135 4.08 -13.90 -5.69
N ILE A 136 5.39 -13.87 -5.39
CA ILE A 136 6.44 -14.27 -6.33
C ILE A 136 7.45 -15.19 -5.63
N ALA A 137 7.96 -16.16 -6.37
CA ALA A 137 9.13 -16.96 -5.99
C ALA A 137 10.27 -16.78 -6.99
N PRO A 138 11.54 -16.97 -6.59
CA PRO A 138 12.64 -17.04 -7.53
C PRO A 138 12.47 -18.21 -8.51
N ALA A 139 12.87 -18.04 -9.79
CA ALA A 139 12.73 -19.07 -10.82
C ALA A 139 13.41 -20.41 -10.46
N ARG A 140 14.48 -20.36 -9.70
CA ARG A 140 15.20 -21.56 -9.21
C ARG A 140 14.40 -22.34 -8.15
N GLU A 141 13.43 -21.70 -7.49
CA GLU A 141 12.61 -22.29 -6.42
C GLU A 141 11.28 -22.76 -6.97
N ASP A 142 10.57 -21.88 -7.69
CA ASP A 142 9.28 -22.17 -8.31
C ASP A 142 9.12 -21.34 -9.60
N PRO A 143 9.51 -21.91 -10.76
CA PRO A 143 9.35 -21.23 -12.05
C PRO A 143 7.89 -20.96 -12.40
N ALA A 144 6.96 -21.86 -12.02
CA ALA A 144 5.54 -21.71 -12.34
C ALA A 144 4.93 -20.52 -11.57
N MET A 145 5.27 -20.39 -10.29
CA MET A 145 4.85 -19.24 -9.48
C MET A 145 5.42 -17.92 -10.02
N MET A 146 6.67 -17.94 -10.50
CA MET A 146 7.25 -16.74 -11.12
C MET A 146 6.46 -16.33 -12.38
N GLU A 147 6.13 -17.26 -13.26
CA GLU A 147 5.33 -16.99 -14.46
C GLU A 147 3.93 -16.48 -14.09
N ALA A 148 3.27 -17.12 -13.12
CA ALA A 148 1.98 -16.70 -12.61
C ALA A 148 2.04 -15.26 -12.03
N ALA A 149 3.11 -14.91 -11.32
CA ALA A 149 3.31 -13.56 -10.81
C ALA A 149 3.40 -12.51 -11.94
N PHE A 150 4.15 -12.80 -13.02
CA PHE A 150 4.22 -11.90 -14.18
C PHE A 150 2.87 -11.78 -14.90
N ALA A 151 2.11 -12.86 -15.00
CA ALA A 151 0.75 -12.83 -15.56
C ALA A 151 -0.19 -11.95 -14.72
N GLU A 152 -0.16 -12.08 -13.39
CA GLU A 152 -0.96 -11.23 -12.48
C GLU A 152 -0.52 -9.76 -12.52
N VAL A 153 0.79 -9.48 -12.65
CA VAL A 153 1.29 -8.12 -12.88
C VAL A 153 0.70 -7.54 -14.16
N SER A 154 0.75 -8.29 -15.27
CA SER A 154 0.18 -7.85 -16.55
C SER A 154 -1.31 -7.59 -16.46
N LYS A 155 -2.05 -8.46 -15.79
CA LYS A 155 -3.49 -8.29 -15.55
C LYS A 155 -3.79 -7.04 -14.70
N ALA A 156 -3.02 -6.80 -13.65
CA ALA A 156 -3.16 -5.61 -12.81
C ALA A 156 -2.93 -4.32 -13.61
N LEU A 157 -1.84 -4.28 -14.40
CA LEU A 157 -1.52 -3.13 -15.25
C LEU A 157 -2.59 -2.92 -16.35
N ALA A 158 -3.11 -3.99 -16.95
CA ALA A 158 -4.21 -3.90 -17.91
C ALA A 158 -5.50 -3.33 -17.30
N ASN A 159 -5.74 -3.57 -16.01
CA ASN A 159 -6.87 -3.00 -15.26
C ASN A 159 -6.65 -1.54 -14.82
N GLY A 160 -5.48 -0.95 -15.10
CA GLY A 160 -5.16 0.41 -14.67
C GLY A 160 -4.62 0.51 -13.24
N ASP A 161 -4.25 -0.61 -12.60
CA ASP A 161 -3.73 -0.64 -11.24
C ASP A 161 -2.29 -0.12 -11.16
N LEU A 162 -1.90 0.34 -9.97
CA LEU A 162 -0.51 0.59 -9.62
C LEU A 162 0.15 -0.72 -9.13
N VAL A 163 1.29 -1.08 -9.72
CA VAL A 163 2.07 -2.23 -9.29
C VAL A 163 3.37 -1.76 -8.64
N GLY A 164 3.60 -2.14 -7.38
CA GLY A 164 4.82 -1.82 -6.63
C GLY A 164 5.83 -2.96 -6.68
N ILE A 165 7.08 -2.65 -7.01
CA ILE A 165 8.17 -3.63 -7.00
C ILE A 165 9.40 -3.08 -6.29
N PHE A 166 10.13 -3.98 -5.67
CA PHE A 166 11.48 -3.75 -5.16
C PHE A 166 12.48 -4.50 -6.07
N PRO A 167 13.05 -3.83 -7.07
CA PRO A 167 13.84 -4.52 -8.11
C PRO A 167 15.17 -5.10 -7.60
N GLU A 168 15.61 -4.75 -6.39
CA GLU A 168 16.72 -5.42 -5.70
C GLU A 168 16.41 -6.91 -5.45
N GLY A 169 15.11 -7.26 -5.34
CA GLY A 169 14.62 -8.62 -5.12
C GLY A 169 14.95 -9.20 -3.75
N GLN A 170 15.46 -8.42 -2.83
CA GLN A 170 15.71 -8.75 -1.43
C GLN A 170 15.93 -7.49 -0.60
N ILE A 171 15.68 -7.58 0.70
CA ILE A 171 16.02 -6.51 1.64
C ILE A 171 17.55 -6.43 1.77
N THR A 172 18.10 -5.23 1.68
CA THR A 172 19.54 -4.98 1.83
C THR A 172 20.08 -5.52 3.16
N ARG A 173 21.35 -5.90 3.19
CA ARG A 173 22.04 -6.41 4.39
C ARG A 173 22.97 -5.38 5.02
N ASP A 174 23.33 -4.36 4.27
CA ASP A 174 24.29 -3.32 4.64
C ASP A 174 23.70 -1.90 4.59
N GLY A 175 22.46 -1.76 4.15
CA GLY A 175 21.78 -0.49 3.95
C GLY A 175 22.06 0.17 2.60
N ALA A 176 23.01 -0.37 1.81
CA ALA A 176 23.32 0.14 0.50
C ALA A 176 22.25 -0.26 -0.54
N LEU A 177 22.10 0.56 -1.57
CA LEU A 177 21.23 0.29 -2.72
C LEU A 177 21.87 -0.80 -3.59
N GLN A 178 21.23 -1.95 -3.66
CA GLN A 178 21.70 -3.09 -4.43
C GLN A 178 21.45 -2.90 -5.94
N ALA A 179 22.03 -3.79 -6.76
CA ALA A 179 21.77 -3.82 -8.18
C ALA A 179 20.30 -4.19 -8.47
N PHE A 180 19.69 -3.50 -9.43
CA PHE A 180 18.34 -3.79 -9.88
C PHE A 180 18.32 -4.97 -10.83
N ARG A 181 17.44 -5.93 -10.60
CA ARG A 181 17.28 -7.13 -11.41
C ARG A 181 16.49 -6.85 -12.69
N PRO A 182 16.69 -7.65 -13.75
CA PRO A 182 16.05 -7.43 -15.05
C PRO A 182 14.53 -7.71 -15.09
N GLY A 183 13.91 -8.11 -13.97
CA GLY A 183 12.46 -8.36 -13.90
C GLY A 183 11.62 -7.17 -14.32
N ILE A 184 12.05 -5.94 -14.03
CA ILE A 184 11.38 -4.72 -14.50
C ILE A 184 11.36 -4.62 -16.02
N THR A 185 12.47 -4.95 -16.70
CA THR A 185 12.54 -4.94 -18.17
C THR A 185 11.54 -5.92 -18.78
N ARG A 186 11.36 -7.09 -18.15
CA ARG A 186 10.36 -8.07 -18.60
C ARG A 186 8.93 -7.52 -18.47
N ILE A 187 8.61 -6.88 -17.34
CA ILE A 187 7.29 -6.25 -17.12
C ILE A 187 7.01 -5.21 -18.20
N LEU A 188 7.97 -4.31 -18.45
CA LEU A 188 7.79 -3.19 -19.37
C LEU A 188 7.77 -3.59 -20.86
N LYS A 189 8.43 -4.68 -21.22
CA LYS A 189 8.32 -5.25 -22.57
C LYS A 189 6.91 -5.75 -22.88
N THR A 190 6.22 -6.30 -21.90
CA THR A 190 4.86 -6.81 -22.05
C THR A 190 3.81 -5.70 -21.85
N ASN A 191 4.10 -4.77 -20.94
CA ASN A 191 3.18 -3.70 -20.54
C ASN A 191 3.95 -2.37 -20.54
N PRO A 192 4.00 -1.62 -21.64
CA PRO A 192 4.72 -0.35 -21.74
C PRO A 192 3.94 0.77 -21.00
N VAL A 193 4.08 0.81 -19.66
CA VAL A 193 3.46 1.80 -18.78
C VAL A 193 4.53 2.68 -18.12
N PRO A 194 4.19 3.89 -17.66
CA PRO A 194 5.11 4.75 -16.93
C PRO A 194 5.68 4.07 -15.69
N VAL A 195 6.95 4.34 -15.40
CA VAL A 195 7.64 3.88 -14.18
C VAL A 195 7.87 5.06 -13.26
N VAL A 196 7.38 4.98 -12.02
CA VAL A 196 7.56 6.02 -11.01
C VAL A 196 8.64 5.58 -10.03
N PRO A 197 9.86 6.15 -10.10
CA PRO A 197 10.93 5.83 -9.18
C PRO A 197 10.67 6.48 -7.82
N MET A 198 10.94 5.74 -6.76
CA MET A 198 10.76 6.17 -5.37
C MET A 198 11.99 5.86 -4.54
N ALA A 199 12.27 6.67 -3.54
CA ALA A 199 13.31 6.39 -2.57
C ALA A 199 12.80 6.50 -1.14
N LEU A 200 13.05 5.44 -0.36
CA LEU A 200 12.83 5.40 1.08
C LEU A 200 14.15 5.64 1.82
N SER A 201 14.12 6.56 2.78
CA SER A 201 15.25 6.87 3.66
C SER A 201 14.83 6.82 5.12
N GLY A 202 15.77 6.49 6.01
CA GLY A 202 15.55 6.46 7.46
C GLY A 202 14.97 5.17 8.02
N LEU A 203 14.64 4.16 7.21
CA LEU A 203 14.15 2.85 7.68
C LEU A 203 15.28 1.85 7.98
N TRP A 204 16.47 2.05 7.41
CA TRP A 204 17.64 1.23 7.77
C TRP A 204 18.02 1.44 9.23
N GLY A 205 18.24 0.36 9.95
CA GLY A 205 18.46 0.38 11.41
C GLY A 205 17.18 0.41 12.24
N SER A 206 15.97 0.43 11.61
CA SER A 206 14.70 0.23 12.32
C SER A 206 14.50 -1.22 12.75
N TYR A 207 13.49 -1.45 13.61
CA TYR A 207 13.11 -2.78 14.08
C TYR A 207 12.88 -3.79 12.93
N PHE A 208 12.34 -3.32 11.80
CA PHE A 208 12.01 -4.15 10.64
C PHE A 208 13.15 -4.29 9.63
N SER A 209 14.34 -3.72 9.88
CA SER A 209 15.53 -3.86 9.02
C SER A 209 16.37 -5.08 9.40
N ARG A 210 17.32 -5.45 8.52
CA ARG A 210 18.21 -6.61 8.73
C ARG A 210 19.59 -6.22 9.27
N ILE A 211 19.74 -5.09 9.94
CA ILE A 211 21.04 -4.58 10.41
C ILE A 211 21.79 -5.56 11.35
N ASP A 212 21.04 -6.39 12.09
CA ASP A 212 21.62 -7.42 12.97
C ASP A 212 21.49 -8.85 12.36
N GLY A 213 21.44 -8.94 11.02
CA GLY A 213 21.29 -10.19 10.27
C GLY A 213 19.85 -10.70 10.19
N LYS A 214 19.10 -10.72 11.30
CA LYS A 214 17.65 -11.05 11.33
C LYS A 214 16.86 -9.82 11.74
N ALA A 215 15.75 -9.54 11.03
CA ALA A 215 14.82 -8.48 11.41
C ALA A 215 14.09 -8.82 12.73
N MET A 216 13.52 -7.81 13.37
CA MET A 216 12.68 -7.92 14.57
C MET A 216 13.38 -8.45 15.82
N LYS A 217 14.70 -8.30 15.91
CA LYS A 217 15.46 -8.73 17.10
C LYS A 217 15.46 -7.71 18.23
N THR A 218 15.59 -6.42 17.89
CA THR A 218 15.82 -5.36 18.88
C THR A 218 14.70 -4.31 18.76
N PRO A 219 13.61 -4.42 19.54
CA PRO A 219 12.53 -3.45 19.52
C PRO A 219 13.06 -2.07 19.98
N PHE A 220 12.49 -1.03 19.42
CA PHE A 220 12.77 0.39 19.76
C PHE A 220 14.23 0.86 19.58
N ARG A 221 15.05 0.16 18.82
CA ARG A 221 16.46 0.54 18.58
C ARG A 221 16.64 2.01 18.13
N ARG A 222 15.75 2.54 17.31
CA ARG A 222 15.73 3.94 16.86
C ARG A 222 14.69 4.80 17.56
N GLY A 223 14.08 4.28 18.63
CA GLY A 223 12.97 4.94 19.33
C GLY A 223 11.68 4.94 18.52
N VAL A 224 10.61 5.41 19.17
CA VAL A 224 9.33 5.71 18.54
C VAL A 224 9.45 7.07 17.85
N PHE A 225 8.73 7.28 16.74
CA PHE A 225 8.76 8.51 15.92
C PHE A 225 10.08 8.77 15.18
N SER A 226 10.79 7.73 14.75
CA SER A 226 11.93 7.88 13.85
C SER A 226 11.53 8.68 12.60
N LYS A 227 12.42 9.60 12.18
CA LYS A 227 12.22 10.36 10.94
C LYS A 227 12.47 9.44 9.74
N ILE A 228 11.50 9.31 8.87
CA ILE A 228 11.61 8.62 7.59
C ILE A 228 11.18 9.56 6.47
N ALA A 229 11.73 9.35 5.29
CA ALA A 229 11.36 10.12 4.12
C ALA A 229 11.03 9.20 2.94
N LEU A 230 9.95 9.53 2.23
CA LEU A 230 9.59 8.96 0.93
C LEU A 230 9.70 10.08 -0.10
N ARG A 231 10.58 9.90 -1.09
CA ARG A 231 10.71 10.82 -2.22
C ARG A 231 10.26 10.10 -3.49
N VAL A 232 9.34 10.71 -4.20
CA VAL A 232 8.80 10.20 -5.44
C VAL A 232 9.34 11.03 -6.58
N GLY A 233 10.02 10.40 -7.51
CA GLY A 233 10.60 11.05 -8.69
C GLY A 233 9.59 11.20 -9.82
N VAL A 234 9.99 11.97 -10.83
CA VAL A 234 9.21 12.13 -12.06
C VAL A 234 9.06 10.78 -12.77
N PRO A 235 7.89 10.46 -13.33
CA PRO A 235 7.69 9.25 -14.10
C PRO A 235 8.65 9.15 -15.27
N VAL A 236 9.19 7.95 -15.48
CA VAL A 236 10.10 7.60 -16.60
C VAL A 236 9.31 6.79 -17.62
N LEU A 237 9.51 7.05 -18.89
CA LEU A 237 8.89 6.27 -19.96
C LEU A 237 9.42 4.82 -19.96
N ALA A 238 8.58 3.87 -20.35
CA ALA A 238 8.93 2.44 -20.35
C ALA A 238 10.20 2.12 -21.13
N GLU A 239 10.43 2.83 -22.23
CA GLU A 239 11.59 2.68 -23.14
C GLU A 239 12.91 3.09 -22.46
N GLU A 240 12.85 4.05 -21.55
CA GLU A 240 13.99 4.61 -20.84
C GLU A 240 14.21 3.94 -19.46
N ALA A 241 13.24 3.15 -18.99
CA ALA A 241 13.21 2.58 -17.64
C ALA A 241 14.06 1.31 -17.50
N GLY A 242 15.34 1.37 -17.90
CA GLY A 242 16.29 0.29 -17.70
C GLY A 242 16.71 0.12 -16.22
N PRO A 243 17.10 -1.10 -15.77
CA PRO A 243 17.47 -1.36 -14.38
C PRO A 243 18.58 -0.43 -13.86
N ALA A 244 19.62 -0.18 -14.66
CA ALA A 244 20.74 0.69 -14.27
C ALA A 244 20.31 2.16 -14.15
N GLN A 245 19.50 2.65 -15.09
CA GLN A 245 18.97 4.01 -15.07
C GLN A 245 18.02 4.24 -13.88
N LEU A 246 17.07 3.32 -13.66
CA LEU A 246 16.17 3.40 -12.50
C LEU A 246 16.93 3.36 -11.19
N ARG A 247 17.97 2.52 -11.09
CA ARG A 247 18.83 2.49 -9.90
C ARG A 247 19.54 3.82 -9.69
N ALA A 248 20.07 4.46 -10.72
CA ALA A 248 20.72 5.76 -10.64
C ALA A 248 19.74 6.85 -10.16
N ILE A 249 18.51 6.86 -10.70
CA ILE A 249 17.47 7.80 -10.29
C ILE A 249 17.11 7.59 -8.80
N VAL A 250 16.89 6.35 -8.37
CA VAL A 250 16.57 6.03 -6.97
C VAL A 250 17.73 6.39 -6.04
N ALA A 251 18.99 6.20 -6.44
CA ALA A 251 20.17 6.64 -5.69
C ALA A 251 20.19 8.17 -5.53
N GLY A 252 19.93 8.92 -6.59
CA GLY A 252 19.81 10.37 -6.54
C GLY A 252 18.68 10.85 -5.61
N LEU A 253 17.51 10.20 -5.67
CA LEU A 253 16.39 10.49 -4.77
C LEU A 253 16.71 10.19 -3.29
N ARG A 254 17.55 9.18 -3.02
CA ARG A 254 18.04 8.89 -1.67
C ARG A 254 18.99 9.99 -1.14
N GLY A 255 19.60 10.77 -2.03
CA GLY A 255 20.66 11.73 -1.72
C GLY A 255 22.04 11.07 -1.65
N GLU A 256 22.22 9.89 -2.25
CA GLU A 256 23.52 9.26 -2.47
C GLU A 256 24.12 9.86 -3.76
N CYS A 257 25.18 10.64 -3.65
CA CYS A 257 26.01 11.01 -4.80
C CYS A 257 26.63 9.73 -5.39
N MET A 258 26.55 9.60 -6.71
CA MET A 258 27.30 8.58 -7.45
C MET A 258 28.79 8.91 -7.42
#